data_e0c926e64c731c176f21fffaf91af4f2
#
_entry.id   e0c926e64c731c176f21fffaf91af4f2
#
_cell.length_a   1.000
_cell.length_b   1.000
_cell.length_c   1.000
_cell.angle_alpha   90.00
_cell.angle_beta   90.00
_cell.angle_gamma   90.00
#
_symmetry.space_group_name_H-M   'P 1'
#
loop_
_entity.id
_entity.type
_entity.pdbx_description
1 polymer ?
#
loop_
_entity_poly.entity_id
_entity_poly.type
_entity_poly.pdbx_seq_one_letter_code
_entity_poly.pdbx_strand_id
1 'polypeptide(L)'
;LDLTPEELKAALKLLDSGMEEICDQTRDQTVANVEQILQELRALNPDAQIILVGYYNPLPFLPTYGRHFRLLNRSVKALAQQYGADYVSIPYTSIANDGHPTVCGHKYIARQILKAVRK
;
A
#
# COMPACT_ATOMS: atom_id res chain seq x y z
N LEU A 1 -3.81 15.22 -26.62
CA LEU A 1 -2.78 14.31 -27.16
C LEU A 1 -3.45 13.27 -28.04
N ASP A 2 -3.29 13.47 -29.36
CA ASP A 2 -3.80 12.51 -30.36
C ASP A 2 -2.80 11.37 -30.55
N LEU A 3 -2.74 10.47 -29.55
CA LEU A 3 -1.92 9.27 -29.65
C LEU A 3 -2.74 8.14 -30.27
N THR A 4 -2.14 7.38 -31.18
CA THR A 4 -2.72 6.11 -31.61
C THR A 4 -2.75 5.12 -30.45
N PRO A 5 -3.58 4.05 -30.49
CA PRO A 5 -3.58 3.00 -29.47
C PRO A 5 -2.20 2.36 -29.26
N GLU A 6 -1.43 2.17 -30.33
CA GLU A 6 -0.07 1.61 -30.26
C GLU A 6 0.91 2.57 -29.61
N GLU A 7 0.84 3.85 -29.92
CA GLU A 7 1.66 4.90 -29.28
C GLU A 7 1.35 5.04 -27.81
N LEU A 8 0.07 5.01 -27.45
CA LEU A 8 -0.35 5.04 -26.05
C LEU A 8 0.18 3.82 -25.29
N LYS A 9 0.07 2.63 -25.86
CA LYS A 9 0.58 1.40 -25.28
C LYS A 9 2.10 1.44 -25.08
N ALA A 10 2.83 1.94 -26.08
CA ALA A 10 4.28 2.11 -26.00
C ALA A 10 4.68 3.12 -24.92
N ALA A 11 3.97 4.24 -24.83
CA ALA A 11 4.20 5.26 -23.81
C ALA A 11 3.94 4.73 -22.40
N LEU A 12 2.86 3.98 -22.19
CA LEU A 12 2.55 3.35 -20.89
C LEU A 12 3.60 2.30 -20.51
N LYS A 13 4.07 1.51 -21.45
CA LYS A 13 5.13 0.52 -21.21
C LYS A 13 6.45 1.20 -20.83
N LEU A 14 6.81 2.28 -21.49
CA LEU A 14 8.02 3.04 -21.20
C LEU A 14 7.94 3.70 -19.82
N LEU A 15 6.79 4.28 -19.50
CA LEU A 15 6.52 4.88 -18.19
C LEU A 15 6.62 3.82 -17.08
N ASP A 16 5.98 2.67 -17.27
CA ASP A 16 5.98 1.57 -16.32
C ASP A 16 7.40 1.07 -16.03
N SER A 17 8.22 0.86 -17.07
CA SER A 17 9.60 0.41 -16.91
C SER A 17 10.51 1.47 -16.27
N GLY A 18 10.33 2.75 -16.58
CA GLY A 18 11.10 3.85 -15.99
C GLY A 18 10.80 4.10 -14.51
N MET A 19 9.62 3.71 -14.06
CA MET A 19 9.21 3.84 -12.65
C MET A 19 9.73 2.73 -11.74
N GLU A 20 10.27 1.64 -12.28
CA GLU A 20 10.65 0.48 -11.48
C GLU A 20 11.73 0.78 -10.44
N GLU A 21 12.80 1.47 -10.83
CA GLU A 21 13.87 1.85 -9.91
C GLU A 21 13.37 2.82 -8.84
N ILE A 22 12.56 3.80 -9.22
CA ILE A 22 11.95 4.75 -8.28
C ILE A 22 11.05 4.01 -7.28
N CYS A 23 10.27 3.06 -7.75
CA CYS A 23 9.43 2.23 -6.89
C CYS A 23 10.25 1.39 -5.91
N ASP A 24 11.37 0.80 -6.34
CA ASP A 24 12.27 0.04 -5.46
C ASP A 24 12.81 0.92 -4.34
N GLN A 25 13.36 2.09 -4.68
CA GLN A 25 13.91 3.03 -3.70
C GLN A 25 12.83 3.55 -2.74
N THR A 26 11.68 3.92 -3.26
CA THR A 26 10.54 4.41 -2.47
C THR A 26 10.02 3.33 -1.54
N ARG A 27 9.93 2.08 -2.00
CA ARG A 27 9.52 0.95 -1.17
C ARG A 27 10.47 0.73 -0.02
N ASP A 28 11.77 0.69 -0.28
CA ASP A 28 12.79 0.50 0.75
C ASP A 28 12.74 1.60 1.81
N GLN A 29 12.59 2.85 1.39
CA GLN A 29 12.45 3.98 2.30
C GLN A 29 11.15 3.91 3.10
N THR A 30 10.04 3.53 2.47
CA THR A 30 8.75 3.38 3.14
C THR A 30 8.80 2.30 4.21
N VAL A 31 9.40 1.16 3.90
CA VAL A 31 9.56 0.05 4.87
C VAL A 31 10.41 0.50 6.06
N ALA A 32 11.52 1.20 5.82
CA ALA A 32 12.36 1.73 6.88
C ALA A 32 11.62 2.75 7.76
N ASN A 33 10.82 3.62 7.17
CA ASN A 33 10.01 4.60 7.89
C ASN A 33 8.92 3.94 8.74
N VAL A 34 8.23 2.93 8.20
CA VAL A 34 7.21 2.16 8.92
C VAL A 34 7.84 1.44 10.12
N GLU A 35 9.01 0.84 9.94
CA GLU A 35 9.73 0.19 11.03
C GLU A 35 10.06 1.19 12.16
N GLN A 36 10.60 2.35 11.80
CA GLN A 36 10.91 3.39 12.79
C GLN A 36 9.65 3.83 13.55
N ILE A 37 8.54 4.05 12.86
CA ILE A 37 7.27 4.42 13.49
C ILE A 37 6.83 3.34 14.48
N LEU A 38 6.89 2.07 14.10
CA LEU A 38 6.52 0.95 14.97
C LEU A 38 7.42 0.87 16.22
N GLN A 39 8.72 1.06 16.04
CA GLN A 39 9.68 1.11 17.16
C GLN A 39 9.33 2.22 18.15
N GLU A 40 9.08 3.43 17.66
CA GLU A 40 8.74 4.57 18.49
C GLU A 40 7.40 4.39 19.21
N LEU A 41 6.37 3.89 18.51
CA LEU A 41 5.07 3.62 19.13
C LEU A 41 5.17 2.57 20.23
N ARG A 42 5.94 1.50 20.02
CA ARG A 42 6.15 0.47 21.05
C ARG A 42 6.94 0.99 22.24
N ALA A 43 7.92 1.86 22.01
CA ALA A 43 8.67 2.49 23.10
C ALA A 43 7.78 3.42 23.94
N LEU A 44 6.88 4.16 23.30
CA LEU A 44 5.97 5.07 23.98
C LEU A 44 4.86 4.34 24.75
N ASN A 45 4.32 3.28 24.19
CA ASN A 45 3.26 2.49 24.82
C ASN A 45 3.40 1.00 24.44
N PRO A 46 4.09 0.20 25.28
CA PRO A 46 4.32 -1.22 25.01
C PRO A 46 3.04 -2.05 24.91
N ASP A 47 1.97 -1.64 25.57
CA ASP A 47 0.72 -2.39 25.70
C ASP A 47 -0.36 -1.96 24.70
N ALA A 48 -0.11 -0.90 23.92
CA ALA A 48 -1.09 -0.42 22.94
C ALA A 48 -1.35 -1.45 21.84
N GLN A 49 -2.62 -1.58 21.45
CA GLN A 49 -2.94 -2.23 20.19
C GLN A 49 -2.52 -1.32 19.03
N ILE A 50 -1.64 -1.81 18.18
CA ILE A 50 -1.25 -1.15 16.93
C ILE A 50 -1.90 -1.91 15.79
N ILE A 51 -2.67 -1.20 14.97
CA ILE A 51 -3.27 -1.76 13.75
C ILE A 51 -2.59 -1.11 12.55
N LEU A 52 -1.90 -1.93 11.79
CA LEU A 52 -1.20 -1.52 10.57
C LEU A 52 -2.04 -1.89 9.35
N VAL A 53 -2.51 -0.88 8.65
CA VAL A 53 -3.35 -1.09 7.46
C VAL A 53 -2.46 -1.15 6.23
N GLY A 54 -2.62 -2.20 5.44
CA GLY A 54 -1.88 -2.36 4.20
C GLY A 54 -2.26 -1.34 3.15
N TYR A 55 -1.44 -1.26 2.12
CA TYR A 55 -1.65 -0.34 1.00
C TYR A 55 -2.51 -0.98 -0.09
N TYR A 56 -3.44 -0.22 -0.65
CA TYR A 56 -4.09 -0.57 -1.91
C TYR A 56 -3.32 0.02 -3.09
N ASN A 57 -3.48 -0.54 -4.28
CA ASN A 57 -2.86 -0.02 -5.50
C ASN A 57 -3.76 1.05 -6.13
N PRO A 58 -3.37 2.34 -6.13
CA PRO A 58 -4.15 3.42 -6.73
C PRO A 58 -4.05 3.45 -8.27
N LEU A 59 -3.12 2.69 -8.85
CA LEU A 59 -2.83 2.65 -10.29
C LEU A 59 -2.87 1.21 -10.83
N PRO A 60 -4.05 0.55 -10.79
CA PRO A 60 -4.13 -0.88 -11.13
C PRO A 60 -3.83 -1.20 -12.60
N PHE A 61 -3.84 -0.18 -13.47
CA PHE A 61 -3.53 -0.33 -14.90
C PHE A 61 -2.03 -0.36 -15.22
N LEU A 62 -1.15 -0.11 -14.22
CA LEU A 62 0.31 -0.20 -14.38
C LEU A 62 0.82 -1.47 -13.67
N PRO A 63 1.27 -2.51 -14.42
CA PRO A 63 1.67 -3.80 -13.86
C PRO A 63 2.80 -3.71 -12.82
N THR A 64 3.78 -2.84 -13.04
CA THR A 64 4.90 -2.61 -12.13
C THR A 64 4.42 -2.15 -10.76
N TYR A 65 3.44 -1.25 -10.70
CA TYR A 65 2.85 -0.80 -9.44
C TYR A 65 2.20 -1.94 -8.66
N GLY A 66 1.43 -2.80 -9.32
CA GLY A 66 0.80 -3.95 -8.66
C GLY A 66 1.82 -4.85 -7.96
N ARG A 67 2.95 -5.13 -8.61
CA ARG A 67 4.04 -5.90 -8.05
C ARG A 67 4.68 -5.20 -6.84
N HIS A 68 4.97 -3.91 -6.96
CA HIS A 68 5.59 -3.13 -5.88
C HIS A 68 4.69 -3.01 -4.66
N PHE A 69 3.38 -2.83 -4.83
CA PHE A 69 2.44 -2.83 -3.70
C PHE A 69 2.33 -4.20 -3.03
N ARG A 70 2.40 -5.30 -3.77
CA ARG A 70 2.46 -6.64 -3.16
C ARG A 70 3.73 -6.84 -2.34
N LEU A 71 4.88 -6.43 -2.85
CA LEU A 71 6.16 -6.51 -2.13
C LEU A 71 6.17 -5.61 -0.90
N LEU A 72 5.68 -4.37 -1.02
CA LEU A 72 5.53 -3.44 0.09
C LEU A 72 4.65 -4.04 1.19
N ASN A 73 3.47 -4.53 0.84
CA ASN A 73 2.54 -5.12 1.80
C ASN A 73 3.11 -6.37 2.48
N ARG A 74 3.89 -7.18 1.77
CA ARG A 74 4.59 -8.33 2.37
C ARG A 74 5.58 -7.88 3.44
N SER A 75 6.39 -6.85 3.14
CA SER A 75 7.38 -6.31 4.08
C SER A 75 6.70 -5.67 5.29
N VAL A 76 5.67 -4.88 5.06
CA VAL A 76 4.90 -4.20 6.11
C VAL A 76 4.18 -5.20 7.02
N LYS A 77 3.63 -6.29 6.45
CA LYS A 77 3.03 -7.38 7.22
C LYS A 77 4.07 -8.08 8.10
N ALA A 78 5.27 -8.32 7.59
CA ALA A 78 6.36 -8.91 8.36
C ALA A 78 6.78 -8.01 9.54
N LEU A 79 6.86 -6.69 9.32
CA LEU A 79 7.12 -5.72 10.39
C LEU A 79 6.02 -5.72 11.44
N ALA A 80 4.75 -5.79 11.04
CA ALA A 80 3.64 -5.90 11.99
C ALA A 80 3.82 -7.10 12.91
N GLN A 81 4.15 -8.26 12.36
CA GLN A 81 4.42 -9.47 13.13
C GLN A 81 5.61 -9.29 14.09
N GLN A 82 6.70 -8.69 13.62
CA GLN A 82 7.90 -8.46 14.40
C GLN A 82 7.65 -7.54 15.62
N TYR A 83 6.82 -6.53 15.45
CA TYR A 83 6.53 -5.54 16.49
C TYR A 83 5.21 -5.79 17.25
N GLY A 84 4.59 -6.95 17.06
CA GLY A 84 3.34 -7.31 17.73
C GLY A 84 2.16 -6.43 17.36
N ALA A 85 2.12 -5.93 16.12
CA ALA A 85 1.00 -5.19 15.57
C ALA A 85 0.07 -6.11 14.78
N ASP A 86 -1.21 -5.77 14.73
CA ASP A 86 -2.18 -6.43 13.87
C ASP A 86 -2.10 -5.86 12.45
N TYR A 87 -2.08 -6.72 11.45
CA TYR A 87 -2.05 -6.30 10.05
C TYR A 87 -3.42 -6.47 9.39
N VAL A 88 -3.92 -5.39 8.79
CA VAL A 88 -5.18 -5.40 8.04
C VAL A 88 -4.90 -5.29 6.55
N SER A 89 -5.24 -6.34 5.81
CA SER A 89 -5.06 -6.38 4.35
C SER A 89 -6.25 -5.75 3.64
N ILE A 90 -5.98 -4.87 2.68
CA ILE A 90 -6.99 -4.20 1.85
C ILE A 90 -6.61 -4.25 0.36
N PRO A 91 -6.31 -5.45 -0.20
CA PRO A 91 -5.72 -5.55 -1.55
C PRO A 91 -6.65 -5.06 -2.66
N TYR A 92 -7.96 -5.16 -2.44
CA TYR A 92 -8.97 -4.78 -3.43
C TYR A 92 -9.89 -3.73 -2.82
N THR A 93 -9.63 -2.49 -3.16
CA THR A 93 -10.44 -1.35 -2.72
C THR A 93 -11.05 -0.69 -3.94
N SER A 94 -12.35 -0.38 -3.86
CA SER A 94 -12.99 0.43 -4.89
C SER A 94 -12.39 1.83 -4.89
N ILE A 95 -11.83 2.24 -6.01
CA ILE A 95 -11.15 3.53 -6.18
C ILE A 95 -11.82 4.38 -7.24
N ALA A 96 -11.81 5.69 -7.03
CA ALA A 96 -12.25 6.68 -8.01
C ALA A 96 -11.12 7.00 -9.02
N ASN A 97 -11.45 7.83 -10.03
CA ASN A 97 -10.51 8.17 -11.09
C ASN A 97 -9.26 8.94 -10.60
N ASP A 98 -9.33 9.55 -9.44
CA ASP A 98 -8.22 10.26 -8.80
C ASP A 98 -7.32 9.36 -7.93
N GLY A 99 -7.59 8.05 -7.90
CA GLY A 99 -6.84 7.08 -7.13
C GLY A 99 -7.22 6.98 -5.65
N HIS A 100 -8.17 7.78 -5.19
CA HIS A 100 -8.67 7.68 -3.81
C HIS A 100 -9.79 6.66 -3.69
N PRO A 101 -10.00 6.05 -2.50
CA PRO A 101 -11.13 5.15 -2.30
C PRO A 101 -12.47 5.87 -2.53
N THR A 102 -13.40 5.17 -3.17
CA THR A 102 -14.80 5.60 -3.23
C THR A 102 -15.46 5.50 -1.86
N VAL A 103 -16.70 5.97 -1.71
CA VAL A 103 -17.49 5.76 -0.48
C VAL A 103 -17.57 4.29 -0.13
N CYS A 104 -17.78 3.40 -1.12
CA CYS A 104 -17.78 1.95 -0.91
C CYS A 104 -16.41 1.44 -0.47
N GLY A 105 -15.33 1.98 -1.06
CA GLY A 105 -13.94 1.67 -0.68
C GLY A 105 -13.65 2.04 0.78
N HIS A 106 -14.03 3.25 1.19
CA HIS A 106 -13.88 3.68 2.58
C HIS A 106 -14.66 2.80 3.56
N LYS A 107 -15.90 2.44 3.23
CA LYS A 107 -16.70 1.52 4.06
C LYS A 107 -16.06 0.15 4.17
N TYR A 108 -15.50 -0.36 3.08
CA TYR A 108 -14.77 -1.64 3.09
C TYR A 108 -13.56 -1.58 4.02
N ILE A 109 -12.71 -0.56 3.88
CA ILE A 109 -11.53 -0.36 4.73
C ILE A 109 -11.94 -0.29 6.20
N ALA A 110 -12.93 0.53 6.53
CA ALA A 110 -13.43 0.68 7.90
C ALA A 110 -13.90 -0.66 8.49
N ARG A 111 -14.61 -1.49 7.72
CA ARG A 111 -15.06 -2.81 8.18
C ARG A 111 -13.89 -3.75 8.47
N GLN A 112 -12.84 -3.72 7.63
CA GLN A 112 -11.65 -4.55 7.86
C GLN A 112 -10.91 -4.11 9.13
N ILE A 113 -10.77 -2.81 9.36
CA ILE A 113 -10.15 -2.28 10.57
C ILE A 113 -10.97 -2.66 11.80
N LEU A 114 -12.30 -2.52 11.76
CA LEU A 114 -13.17 -2.87 12.88
C LEU A 114 -13.06 -4.33 13.29
N LYS A 115 -12.81 -5.25 12.36
CA LYS A 115 -12.59 -6.67 12.68
C LYS A 115 -11.31 -6.90 13.49
N ALA A 116 -10.31 -6.06 13.33
CA ALA A 116 -9.03 -6.16 14.03
C ALA A 116 -9.06 -5.47 15.40
N VAL A 117 -9.96 -4.51 15.63
CA VAL A 117 -10.04 -3.78 16.90
C VAL A 117 -10.42 -4.73 18.03
N ARG A 118 -9.62 -4.77 19.06
CA ARG A 118 -9.89 -5.52 20.30
C ARG A 118 -10.88 -4.73 21.15
N LYS A 119 -11.86 -5.44 21.62
CA LYS A 119 -12.87 -4.86 22.53
C LYS A 119 -12.43 -4.94 23.98
#